data_c9266543d6b3699218c91911f526e64c
#
_entry.id   c9266543d6b3699218c91911f526e64c
#
_cell.length_a   1.000
_cell.length_b   1.000
_cell.length_c   1.000
_cell.angle_alpha   90.00
_cell.angle_beta   90.00
_cell.angle_gamma   90.00
#
_symmetry.space_group_name_H-M   'P 1'
#
loop_
_entity.id
_entity.type
_entity.pdbx_description
1 polymer ?
#
loop_
_entity_poly.entity_id
_entity_poly.type
_entity_poly.pdbx_seq_one_letter_code
_entity_poly.pdbx_strand_id
1 'polypeptide(L)'
;MYLFDVGKLPGQQSMLIFHALARMGMEALVIVSPKRPLASIGYFQDAEREIDLSFCREHGIPFMRREVGGGATYLDENQIFYQLIWKRSNPRLPFQMRQIFEQLSIPACETYREFGIDASFREENDIVTRGGKKIAGEGGGDIGDCMVFVGGILLDFDYETMAKILKVPDEKFRDKLYKSMEENLTTMKRELGKVPPREEVVRTLIREYEKLLGRLQPAEMDNRLVERMRTLEKRFTSDQFLYKKTPRKPKGVKIKGGLEIRYGIHKAKGGVIRTVEEVERKSINKIGISGDFQFYPKEDLASLELELRRTEFEEEKVCNKIQQFYEAHRIQAPGVMPEDFTTAILQSQRDPSE
;
A
#
# COMPACT_ATOMS: atom_id res chain seq x y z
N MET A 1 3.28 -4.94 24.81
CA MET A 1 3.62 -4.35 23.50
C MET A 1 4.48 -3.12 23.73
N TYR A 2 5.51 -2.91 22.90
CA TYR A 2 6.40 -1.75 23.00
C TYR A 2 5.80 -0.52 22.30
N LEU A 3 6.19 0.67 22.79
CA LEU A 3 5.93 1.95 22.14
C LEU A 3 7.25 2.59 21.69
N PHE A 4 7.37 2.81 20.40
CA PHE A 4 8.48 3.56 19.80
C PHE A 4 7.94 4.91 19.30
N ASP A 5 7.97 5.94 20.15
CA ASP A 5 7.77 7.32 19.70
C ASP A 5 9.13 7.90 19.28
N VAL A 6 9.45 7.77 17.99
CA VAL A 6 10.77 8.11 17.45
C VAL A 6 10.82 9.49 16.80
N GLY A 7 9.74 10.27 16.89
CA GLY A 7 9.68 11.61 16.35
C GLY A 7 9.83 11.65 14.83
N LYS A 8 10.90 12.29 14.33
CA LYS A 8 11.17 12.40 12.88
C LYS A 8 12.41 11.59 12.49
N LEU A 9 12.25 10.67 11.55
CA LEU A 9 13.35 9.90 10.94
C LEU A 9 13.58 10.31 9.48
N PRO A 10 14.77 10.04 8.88
CA PRO A 10 14.95 10.13 7.44
C PRO A 10 13.84 9.40 6.69
N GLY A 11 13.40 9.93 5.53
CA GLY A 11 12.19 9.46 4.86
C GLY A 11 12.09 7.93 4.71
N GLN A 12 13.12 7.30 4.16
CA GLN A 12 13.15 5.84 4.00
C GLN A 12 13.15 5.09 5.35
N GLN A 13 13.86 5.60 6.34
CA GLN A 13 13.94 4.98 7.67
C GLN A 13 12.60 5.02 8.41
N SER A 14 11.79 6.06 8.20
CA SER A 14 10.44 6.14 8.75
C SER A 14 9.53 4.99 8.30
N MET A 15 9.80 4.44 7.11
CA MET A 15 9.10 3.27 6.56
C MET A 15 9.80 1.95 6.92
N LEU A 16 11.12 1.94 7.04
CA LEU A 16 11.89 0.72 7.31
C LEU A 16 11.72 0.20 8.73
N ILE A 17 11.39 1.06 9.68
CA ILE A 17 11.31 0.70 11.10
C ILE A 17 10.28 -0.42 11.35
N PHE A 18 9.07 -0.33 10.81
CA PHE A 18 8.06 -1.38 11.02
C PHE A 18 8.45 -2.70 10.32
N HIS A 19 9.11 -2.61 9.15
CA HIS A 19 9.62 -3.79 8.46
C HIS A 19 10.72 -4.50 9.27
N ALA A 20 11.57 -3.72 9.95
CA ALA A 20 12.62 -4.26 10.79
C ALA A 20 12.06 -4.93 12.06
N LEU A 21 11.15 -4.24 12.77
CA LEU A 21 10.50 -4.77 13.97
C LEU A 21 9.71 -6.05 13.67
N ALA A 22 8.95 -6.08 12.57
CA ALA A 22 8.22 -7.27 12.15
C ALA A 22 9.15 -8.47 11.92
N ARG A 23 10.30 -8.26 11.26
CA ARG A 23 11.30 -9.32 11.04
C ARG A 23 12.09 -9.72 12.28
N MET A 24 12.08 -8.88 13.31
CA MET A 24 12.62 -9.21 14.62
C MET A 24 11.59 -9.92 15.50
N GLY A 25 10.34 -10.07 15.04
CA GLY A 25 9.23 -10.64 15.80
C GLY A 25 8.83 -9.79 17.02
N MET A 26 9.07 -8.48 16.95
CA MET A 26 8.76 -7.54 18.04
C MET A 26 7.36 -6.97 17.87
N GLU A 27 6.55 -7.08 18.92
CA GLU A 27 5.21 -6.46 18.97
C GLU A 27 5.34 -5.01 19.44
N ALA A 28 4.94 -4.07 18.58
CA ALA A 28 5.14 -2.66 18.85
C ALA A 28 4.10 -1.76 18.16
N LEU A 29 3.85 -0.61 18.77
CA LEU A 29 3.31 0.57 18.12
C LEU A 29 4.47 1.55 17.87
N VAL A 30 4.63 1.99 16.64
CA VAL A 30 5.62 3.00 16.25
C VAL A 30 4.88 4.28 15.86
N ILE A 31 5.29 5.41 16.42
CA ILE A 31 4.85 6.75 16.02
C ILE A 31 6.03 7.47 15.39
N VAL A 32 5.90 7.85 14.13
CA VAL A 32 7.02 8.41 13.35
C VAL A 32 6.51 9.38 12.28
N SER A 33 7.33 10.35 11.93
CA SER A 33 7.16 11.20 10.72
C SER A 33 8.41 11.15 9.86
N PRO A 34 8.32 11.24 8.54
CA PRO A 34 9.50 11.44 7.70
C PRO A 34 10.05 12.85 7.91
N LYS A 35 11.37 12.97 8.07
CA LYS A 35 12.08 14.25 8.16
C LYS A 35 12.24 14.93 6.79
N ARG A 36 12.20 14.15 5.72
CA ARG A 36 12.31 14.58 4.31
C ARG A 36 11.26 13.83 3.48
N PRO A 37 10.81 14.42 2.38
CA PRO A 37 9.85 13.78 1.49
C PRO A 37 10.27 12.40 1.01
N LEU A 38 9.29 11.53 0.81
CA LEU A 38 9.44 10.17 0.30
C LEU A 38 8.20 9.81 -0.54
N ALA A 39 8.40 9.27 -1.73
CA ALA A 39 7.36 8.59 -2.46
C ALA A 39 7.34 7.09 -2.07
N SER A 40 6.18 6.54 -1.75
CA SER A 40 6.04 5.13 -1.42
C SER A 40 5.02 4.46 -2.30
N ILE A 41 5.38 3.32 -2.91
CA ILE A 41 4.47 2.47 -3.68
C ILE A 41 4.11 1.21 -2.91
N GLY A 42 2.91 0.70 -3.17
CA GLY A 42 2.45 -0.57 -2.60
C GLY A 42 3.21 -1.77 -3.15
N TYR A 43 3.10 -2.89 -2.42
CA TYR A 43 3.85 -4.12 -2.74
C TYR A 43 3.60 -4.65 -4.15
N PHE A 44 2.37 -4.51 -4.66
CA PHE A 44 1.93 -5.05 -5.95
C PHE A 44 2.00 -4.05 -7.10
N GLN A 45 2.32 -2.78 -6.85
CA GLN A 45 2.33 -1.75 -7.89
C GLN A 45 3.52 -1.87 -8.85
N ASP A 46 3.31 -1.49 -10.11
CA ASP A 46 4.37 -1.29 -11.09
C ASP A 46 4.92 0.14 -10.95
N ALA A 47 6.19 0.25 -10.55
CA ALA A 47 6.83 1.54 -10.27
C ALA A 47 6.81 2.49 -11.48
N GLU A 48 7.03 1.99 -12.70
CA GLU A 48 7.11 2.82 -13.91
C GLU A 48 5.74 3.31 -14.37
N ARG A 49 4.66 2.65 -13.93
CA ARG A 49 3.29 3.06 -14.25
C ARG A 49 2.66 3.97 -13.21
N GLU A 50 3.13 3.91 -11.97
CA GLU A 50 2.51 4.62 -10.86
C GLU A 50 3.26 5.90 -10.47
N ILE A 51 4.59 5.95 -10.67
CA ILE A 51 5.46 7.07 -10.25
C ILE A 51 6.14 7.73 -11.45
N ASP A 52 6.14 9.05 -11.45
CA ASP A 52 7.01 9.84 -12.32
C ASP A 52 8.43 9.84 -11.75
N LEU A 53 9.20 8.84 -12.19
CA LEU A 53 10.57 8.62 -11.72
C LEU A 53 11.51 9.76 -12.11
N SER A 54 11.22 10.47 -13.21
CA SER A 54 12.02 11.62 -13.67
C SER A 54 11.83 12.78 -12.70
N PHE A 55 10.58 13.13 -12.42
CA PHE A 55 10.24 14.15 -11.44
C PHE A 55 10.84 13.88 -10.07
N CYS A 56 10.69 12.65 -9.56
CA CYS A 56 11.25 12.27 -8.26
C CYS A 56 12.78 12.44 -8.22
N ARG A 57 13.48 12.07 -9.30
CA ARG A 57 14.94 12.19 -9.39
C ARG A 57 15.38 13.66 -9.43
N GLU A 58 14.73 14.48 -10.27
CA GLU A 58 15.04 15.89 -10.44
C GLU A 58 14.83 16.71 -9.15
N HIS A 59 13.85 16.31 -8.33
CA HIS A 59 13.52 17.01 -7.08
C HIS A 59 14.12 16.33 -5.84
N GLY A 60 14.97 15.34 -6.01
CA GLY A 60 15.61 14.65 -4.89
C GLY A 60 14.64 13.93 -3.95
N ILE A 61 13.49 13.50 -4.48
CA ILE A 61 12.47 12.73 -3.73
C ILE A 61 12.76 11.25 -3.93
N PRO A 62 13.32 10.54 -2.93
CA PRO A 62 13.51 9.12 -3.04
C PRO A 62 12.17 8.40 -3.11
N PHE A 63 12.12 7.26 -3.78
CA PHE A 63 10.96 6.39 -3.72
C PHE A 63 11.34 5.01 -3.17
N MET A 64 10.38 4.35 -2.55
CA MET A 64 10.55 2.98 -2.10
C MET A 64 9.27 2.18 -2.27
N ARG A 65 9.43 0.87 -2.40
CA ARG A 65 8.32 -0.10 -2.33
C ARG A 65 8.18 -0.58 -0.90
N ARG A 66 6.98 -0.45 -0.33
CA ARG A 66 6.65 -1.05 0.96
C ARG A 66 6.15 -2.49 0.81
N GLU A 67 6.17 -3.28 1.88
CA GLU A 67 5.68 -4.67 1.85
C GLU A 67 4.21 -4.81 2.27
N VAL A 68 3.48 -3.71 2.30
CA VAL A 68 2.02 -3.69 2.41
C VAL A 68 1.40 -3.22 1.10
N GLY A 69 0.18 -3.62 0.83
CA GLY A 69 -0.54 -3.23 -0.39
C GLY A 69 -0.95 -1.76 -0.42
N GLY A 70 -1.89 -1.43 -1.29
CA GLY A 70 -2.42 -0.08 -1.50
C GLY A 70 -1.65 0.73 -2.54
N GLY A 71 -2.13 1.95 -2.80
CA GLY A 71 -1.65 2.85 -3.84
C GLY A 71 -0.36 3.59 -3.53
N ALA A 72 0.12 4.37 -4.50
CA ALA A 72 1.24 5.28 -4.32
C ALA A 72 0.88 6.41 -3.35
N THR A 73 1.84 6.79 -2.52
CA THR A 73 1.67 7.83 -1.49
C THR A 73 2.87 8.76 -1.46
N TYR A 74 2.61 10.02 -1.18
CA TYR A 74 3.61 11.02 -0.82
C TYR A 74 3.62 11.20 0.69
N LEU A 75 4.78 11.12 1.27
CA LEU A 75 5.00 11.16 2.71
C LEU A 75 5.96 12.29 3.06
N ASP A 76 5.59 13.13 4.02
CA ASP A 76 6.42 14.24 4.49
C ASP A 76 6.28 14.49 6.00
N GLU A 77 6.93 15.52 6.49
CA GLU A 77 6.95 15.86 7.92
C GLU A 77 5.61 16.36 8.48
N ASN A 78 4.64 16.69 7.62
CA ASN A 78 3.29 17.12 8.00
C ASN A 78 2.35 15.95 8.28
N GLN A 79 2.87 14.76 8.34
CA GLN A 79 2.12 13.52 8.57
C GLN A 79 2.70 12.79 9.78
N ILE A 80 1.83 12.24 10.62
CA ILE A 80 2.21 11.38 11.75
C ILE A 80 1.78 9.96 11.40
N PHE A 81 2.74 9.07 11.19
CA PHE A 81 2.43 7.66 10.95
C PHE A 81 2.34 6.90 12.24
N TYR A 82 1.34 6.03 12.32
CA TYR A 82 1.22 4.97 13.31
C TYR A 82 1.39 3.63 12.60
N GLN A 83 2.25 2.79 13.17
CA GLN A 83 2.61 1.51 12.59
C GLN A 83 2.53 0.46 13.70
N LEU A 84 1.51 -0.37 13.63
CA LEU A 84 1.27 -1.43 14.62
C LEU A 84 1.79 -2.75 14.06
N ILE A 85 2.58 -3.45 14.87
CA ILE A 85 3.17 -4.74 14.55
C ILE A 85 2.80 -5.73 15.65
N TRP A 86 2.28 -6.90 15.27
CA TRP A 86 1.99 -7.98 16.21
C TRP A 86 2.20 -9.34 15.59
N LYS A 87 2.49 -10.34 16.42
CA LYS A 87 2.62 -11.72 15.96
C LYS A 87 1.26 -12.28 15.56
N ARG A 88 1.21 -13.08 14.52
CA ARG A 88 -0.02 -13.79 14.11
C ARG A 88 -0.60 -14.66 15.23
N SER A 89 0.25 -15.14 16.13
CA SER A 89 -0.15 -15.94 17.28
C SER A 89 -0.70 -15.13 18.46
N ASN A 90 -0.72 -13.80 18.39
CA ASN A 90 -1.28 -12.96 19.44
C ASN A 90 -2.82 -13.03 19.42
N PRO A 91 -3.46 -13.67 20.44
CA PRO A 91 -4.91 -13.88 20.42
C PRO A 91 -5.73 -12.63 20.73
N ARG A 92 -5.08 -11.53 21.13
CA ARG A 92 -5.74 -10.27 21.51
C ARG A 92 -5.99 -9.35 20.31
N LEU A 93 -5.38 -9.63 19.16
CA LEU A 93 -5.46 -8.80 17.99
C LEU A 93 -6.06 -9.57 16.81
N PRO A 94 -6.80 -8.89 15.94
CA PRO A 94 -7.49 -9.54 14.84
C PRO A 94 -6.48 -10.11 13.82
N PHE A 95 -6.91 -11.17 13.14
CA PHE A 95 -6.14 -11.82 12.08
C PHE A 95 -6.79 -11.62 10.69
N GLN A 96 -8.11 -11.45 10.66
CA GLN A 96 -8.83 -11.21 9.41
C GLN A 96 -8.66 -9.76 8.99
N MET A 97 -8.30 -9.52 7.73
CA MET A 97 -7.97 -8.18 7.23
C MET A 97 -9.09 -7.17 7.43
N ARG A 98 -10.34 -7.56 7.18
CA ARG A 98 -11.49 -6.70 7.43
C ARG A 98 -11.56 -6.26 8.91
N GLN A 99 -11.43 -7.19 9.84
CA GLN A 99 -11.44 -6.88 11.28
C GLN A 99 -10.24 -6.02 11.69
N ILE A 100 -9.06 -6.24 11.06
CA ILE A 100 -7.87 -5.41 11.29
C ILE A 100 -8.20 -3.95 10.98
N PHE A 101 -8.72 -3.66 9.80
CA PHE A 101 -9.08 -2.29 9.44
C PHE A 101 -10.21 -1.73 10.31
N GLU A 102 -11.29 -2.46 10.52
CA GLU A 102 -12.44 -2.01 11.33
C GLU A 102 -12.05 -1.67 12.78
N GLN A 103 -11.20 -2.48 13.42
CA GLN A 103 -10.86 -2.30 14.83
C GLN A 103 -9.67 -1.38 15.05
N LEU A 104 -8.63 -1.48 14.22
CA LEU A 104 -7.39 -0.76 14.45
C LEU A 104 -7.43 0.69 13.93
N SER A 105 -8.43 1.05 13.12
CA SER A 105 -8.73 2.43 12.74
C SER A 105 -9.39 3.25 13.85
N ILE A 106 -10.01 2.59 14.85
CA ILE A 106 -10.74 3.26 15.92
C ILE A 106 -9.87 4.31 16.64
N PRO A 107 -8.62 4.01 17.07
CA PRO A 107 -7.78 4.99 17.76
C PRO A 107 -7.51 6.26 16.93
N ALA A 108 -7.32 6.10 15.62
CA ALA A 108 -7.13 7.26 14.73
C ALA A 108 -8.42 8.06 14.56
N CYS A 109 -9.58 7.40 14.40
CA CYS A 109 -10.88 8.07 14.37
C CYS A 109 -11.15 8.86 15.65
N GLU A 110 -10.93 8.25 16.83
CA GLU A 110 -11.10 8.92 18.11
C GLU A 110 -10.11 10.08 18.30
N THR A 111 -8.88 9.93 17.79
CA THR A 111 -7.92 11.03 17.78
C THR A 111 -8.47 12.23 17.00
N TYR A 112 -8.98 12.05 15.79
CA TYR A 112 -9.61 13.12 15.03
C TYR A 112 -10.79 13.76 15.76
N ARG A 113 -11.65 12.94 16.39
CA ARG A 113 -12.84 13.40 17.15
C ARG A 113 -12.47 14.26 18.37
N GLU A 114 -11.40 13.91 19.06
CA GLU A 114 -10.88 14.71 20.20
C GLU A 114 -10.46 16.13 19.76
N PHE A 115 -10.05 16.29 18.51
CA PHE A 115 -9.76 17.61 17.91
C PHE A 115 -10.99 18.27 17.25
N GLY A 116 -12.18 17.67 17.38
CA GLY A 116 -13.42 18.23 16.84
C GLY A 116 -13.71 17.87 15.39
N ILE A 117 -12.98 16.89 14.81
CA ILE A 117 -13.20 16.39 13.45
C ILE A 117 -14.00 15.09 13.54
N ASP A 118 -15.25 15.11 13.08
CA ASP A 118 -16.11 13.91 13.04
C ASP A 118 -15.62 12.95 11.95
N ALA A 119 -14.76 12.03 12.34
CA ALA A 119 -14.11 11.06 11.48
C ALA A 119 -14.59 9.63 11.78
N SER A 120 -14.71 8.81 10.74
CA SER A 120 -15.11 7.41 10.85
C SER A 120 -14.41 6.55 9.81
N PHE A 121 -14.25 5.27 10.12
CA PHE A 121 -13.77 4.29 9.17
C PHE A 121 -14.79 4.10 8.04
N ARG A 122 -14.30 4.04 6.82
CA ARG A 122 -15.04 3.65 5.62
C ARG A 122 -14.35 2.47 4.96
N GLU A 123 -15.13 1.45 4.66
CA GLU A 123 -14.60 0.33 3.86
C GLU A 123 -13.95 0.89 2.58
N GLU A 124 -12.79 0.47 2.24
CA GLU A 124 -12.01 -0.75 2.50
C GLU A 124 -10.86 -0.51 3.52
N ASN A 125 -10.30 0.72 3.55
CA ASN A 125 -9.13 1.09 4.34
C ASN A 125 -8.97 2.62 4.48
N ASP A 126 -10.06 3.35 4.43
CA ASP A 126 -10.06 4.81 4.52
C ASP A 126 -10.69 5.30 5.83
N ILE A 127 -10.17 6.38 6.37
CA ILE A 127 -10.87 7.20 7.36
C ILE A 127 -11.41 8.43 6.63
N VAL A 128 -12.70 8.72 6.85
CA VAL A 128 -13.39 9.84 6.20
C VAL A 128 -14.03 10.74 7.23
N THR A 129 -14.12 12.02 6.90
CA THR A 129 -14.89 13.00 7.70
C THR A 129 -16.39 12.82 7.42
N ARG A 130 -17.23 13.44 8.27
CA ARG A 130 -18.69 13.49 8.06
C ARG A 130 -19.07 14.03 6.67
N GLY A 131 -18.25 14.92 6.10
CA GLY A 131 -18.42 15.44 4.75
C GLY A 131 -18.03 14.46 3.64
N GLY A 132 -17.61 13.24 3.97
CA GLY A 132 -17.21 12.19 3.03
C GLY A 132 -15.81 12.33 2.46
N LYS A 133 -15.04 13.34 2.87
CA LYS A 133 -13.65 13.52 2.43
C LYS A 133 -12.73 12.57 3.18
N LYS A 134 -11.82 11.93 2.44
CA LYS A 134 -10.78 11.09 3.02
C LYS A 134 -9.81 11.95 3.84
N ILE A 135 -9.57 11.57 5.09
CA ILE A 135 -8.61 12.25 5.98
C ILE A 135 -7.43 11.35 6.36
N ALA A 136 -7.54 10.05 6.13
CA ALA A 136 -6.45 9.09 6.27
C ALA A 136 -6.66 7.92 5.33
N GLY A 137 -5.55 7.31 4.91
CA GLY A 137 -5.52 6.02 4.26
C GLY A 137 -4.70 5.05 5.09
N GLU A 138 -5.13 3.80 5.14
CA GLU A 138 -4.49 2.77 5.94
C GLU A 138 -4.03 1.61 5.05
N GLY A 139 -3.08 0.86 5.54
CA GLY A 139 -2.57 -0.31 4.87
C GLY A 139 -2.26 -1.41 5.88
N GLY A 140 -2.34 -2.63 5.43
CA GLY A 140 -1.99 -3.76 6.27
C GLY A 140 -1.26 -4.83 5.49
N GLY A 141 -0.71 -5.82 6.19
CA GLY A 141 -0.02 -6.92 5.56
C GLY A 141 0.63 -7.86 6.53
N ASP A 142 1.24 -8.87 5.95
CA ASP A 142 2.06 -9.81 6.66
C ASP A 142 3.54 -9.60 6.35
N ILE A 143 4.39 -9.68 7.36
CA ILE A 143 5.84 -9.62 7.22
C ILE A 143 6.44 -10.70 8.11
N GLY A 144 6.86 -11.80 7.52
CA GLY A 144 7.26 -12.98 8.27
C GLY A 144 6.11 -13.52 9.13
N ASP A 145 6.36 -13.75 10.40
CA ASP A 145 5.34 -14.26 11.34
C ASP A 145 4.50 -13.15 11.98
N CYS A 146 4.67 -11.90 11.54
CA CYS A 146 3.93 -10.75 12.07
C CYS A 146 2.89 -10.25 11.09
N MET A 147 1.80 -9.73 11.66
CA MET A 147 0.89 -8.82 10.98
C MET A 147 1.36 -7.38 11.20
N VAL A 148 1.09 -6.53 10.23
CA VAL A 148 1.35 -5.09 10.33
C VAL A 148 0.13 -4.30 9.87
N PHE A 149 -0.13 -3.20 10.56
CA PHE A 149 -1.17 -2.23 10.22
C PHE A 149 -0.55 -0.85 10.29
N VAL A 150 -0.68 -0.07 9.23
CA VAL A 150 -0.04 1.24 9.10
C VAL A 150 -1.04 2.27 8.61
N GLY A 151 -0.98 3.46 9.18
CA GLY A 151 -1.80 4.58 8.74
C GLY A 151 -1.12 5.90 9.10
N GLY A 152 -1.79 7.00 8.79
CA GLY A 152 -1.23 8.32 9.06
C GLY A 152 -2.29 9.33 9.44
N ILE A 153 -1.98 10.20 10.39
CA ILE A 153 -2.73 11.42 10.67
C ILE A 153 -2.18 12.51 9.75
N LEU A 154 -3.04 13.08 8.90
CA LEU A 154 -2.68 14.17 8.00
C LEU A 154 -2.87 15.51 8.73
N LEU A 155 -1.77 16.09 9.25
CA LEU A 155 -1.78 17.44 9.80
C LEU A 155 -1.97 18.46 8.69
N ASP A 156 -1.20 18.35 7.63
CA ASP A 156 -1.29 19.07 6.36
C ASP A 156 -0.87 18.15 5.21
N PHE A 157 -1.04 18.58 3.95
CA PHE A 157 -0.69 17.74 2.80
C PHE A 157 -0.31 18.58 1.58
N ASP A 158 0.78 18.23 0.92
CA ASP A 158 1.23 18.83 -0.32
C ASP A 158 0.59 18.14 -1.54
N TYR A 159 -0.59 18.63 -1.92
CA TYR A 159 -1.36 18.11 -3.06
C TYR A 159 -0.63 18.28 -4.39
N GLU A 160 0.11 19.39 -4.54
CA GLU A 160 0.82 19.72 -5.77
C GLU A 160 1.96 18.73 -6.02
N THR A 161 2.80 18.51 -5.01
CA THR A 161 3.89 17.53 -5.10
C THR A 161 3.35 16.12 -5.30
N MET A 162 2.28 15.72 -4.60
CA MET A 162 1.66 14.41 -4.81
C MET A 162 1.16 14.23 -6.25
N ALA A 163 0.50 15.24 -6.84
CA ALA A 163 0.04 15.19 -8.22
C ALA A 163 1.19 15.06 -9.23
N LYS A 164 2.33 15.68 -8.94
CA LYS A 164 3.54 15.60 -9.78
C LYS A 164 4.28 14.26 -9.66
N ILE A 165 4.23 13.64 -8.48
CA ILE A 165 4.83 12.32 -8.24
C ILE A 165 4.07 11.22 -8.99
N LEU A 166 2.75 11.33 -9.11
CA LEU A 166 1.96 10.32 -9.79
C LEU A 166 2.16 10.36 -11.30
N LYS A 167 2.31 9.18 -11.90
CA LYS A 167 2.42 9.02 -13.34
C LYS A 167 1.07 9.26 -13.99
N VAL A 168 0.99 10.27 -14.85
CA VAL A 168 -0.22 10.60 -15.62
C VAL A 168 0.14 10.76 -17.10
N PRO A 169 -0.83 10.57 -18.02
CA PRO A 169 -0.56 10.66 -19.47
C PRO A 169 -0.07 12.04 -19.90
N ASP A 170 -0.65 13.11 -19.36
CA ASP A 170 -0.33 14.48 -19.71
C ASP A 170 -0.71 15.49 -18.61
N GLU A 171 -0.37 16.76 -18.78
CA GLU A 171 -0.64 17.83 -17.81
C GLU A 171 -2.14 18.07 -17.57
N LYS A 172 -2.99 17.87 -18.57
CA LYS A 172 -4.45 18.00 -18.39
C LYS A 172 -5.00 16.96 -17.43
N PHE A 173 -4.47 15.73 -17.45
CA PHE A 173 -4.79 14.70 -16.46
C PHE A 173 -4.22 15.04 -15.09
N ARG A 174 -3.03 15.65 -15.03
CA ARG A 174 -2.42 16.11 -13.77
C ARG A 174 -3.29 17.15 -13.08
N ASP A 175 -3.80 18.15 -13.81
CA ASP A 175 -4.70 19.17 -13.29
C ASP A 175 -6.01 18.56 -12.76
N LYS A 176 -6.58 17.60 -13.48
CA LYS A 176 -7.77 16.88 -13.03
C LYS A 176 -7.51 16.07 -11.76
N LEU A 177 -6.36 15.39 -11.71
CA LEU A 177 -5.94 14.62 -10.54
C LEU A 177 -5.76 15.53 -9.32
N TYR A 178 -5.08 16.67 -9.49
CA TYR A 178 -4.90 17.67 -8.43
C TYR A 178 -6.25 18.14 -7.89
N LYS A 179 -7.16 18.58 -8.74
CA LYS A 179 -8.51 19.01 -8.36
C LYS A 179 -9.28 17.90 -7.64
N SER A 180 -9.24 16.68 -8.17
CA SER A 180 -9.90 15.54 -7.55
C SER A 180 -9.34 15.25 -6.15
N MET A 181 -8.03 15.34 -5.94
CA MET A 181 -7.43 15.21 -4.61
C MET A 181 -7.87 16.35 -3.67
N GLU A 182 -7.87 17.59 -4.13
CA GLU A 182 -8.34 18.72 -3.32
C GLU A 182 -9.81 18.59 -2.88
N GLU A 183 -10.65 18.05 -3.74
CA GLU A 183 -12.07 17.85 -3.48
C GLU A 183 -12.33 16.67 -2.52
N ASN A 184 -11.58 15.57 -2.67
CA ASN A 184 -11.86 14.29 -2.02
C ASN A 184 -10.93 13.98 -0.82
N LEU A 185 -9.81 14.68 -0.68
CA LEU A 185 -8.86 14.52 0.43
C LEU A 185 -8.86 15.78 1.30
N THR A 186 -8.81 15.59 2.61
CA THR A 186 -8.71 16.69 3.58
C THR A 186 -7.63 16.42 4.63
N THR A 187 -7.34 17.41 5.47
CA THR A 187 -6.32 17.38 6.52
C THR A 187 -6.83 18.03 7.78
N MET A 188 -6.17 17.84 8.92
CA MET A 188 -6.52 18.54 10.15
C MET A 188 -6.50 20.07 9.96
N LYS A 189 -5.51 20.58 9.22
CA LYS A 189 -5.43 22.01 8.90
C LYS A 189 -6.65 22.54 8.15
N ARG A 190 -7.14 21.78 7.17
CA ARG A 190 -8.33 22.19 6.37
C ARG A 190 -9.61 22.12 7.20
N GLU A 191 -9.76 21.09 8.03
CA GLU A 191 -10.95 20.92 8.88
C GLU A 191 -10.99 21.92 10.06
N LEU A 192 -9.82 22.27 10.64
CA LEU A 192 -9.71 23.11 11.83
C LEU A 192 -9.34 24.56 11.54
N GLY A 193 -8.94 24.88 10.30
CA GLY A 193 -8.38 26.20 9.93
C GLY A 193 -6.95 26.43 10.41
N LYS A 194 -6.35 25.51 11.15
CA LYS A 194 -4.97 25.57 11.66
C LYS A 194 -4.38 24.18 11.85
N VAL A 195 -3.05 24.08 11.82
CA VAL A 195 -2.35 22.84 12.20
C VAL A 195 -2.31 22.74 13.73
N PRO A 196 -2.84 21.68 14.33
CA PRO A 196 -2.72 21.46 15.77
C PRO A 196 -1.27 21.13 16.16
N PRO A 197 -0.86 21.38 17.43
CA PRO A 197 0.47 21.00 17.90
C PRO A 197 0.70 19.49 17.76
N ARG A 198 1.77 19.12 17.08
CA ARG A 198 2.11 17.71 16.79
C ARG A 198 2.15 16.85 18.05
N GLU A 199 2.74 17.35 19.11
CA GLU A 199 2.90 16.64 20.39
C GLU A 199 1.55 16.34 21.06
N GLU A 200 0.56 17.19 20.87
CA GLU A 200 -0.80 16.96 21.39
C GLU A 200 -1.48 15.84 20.59
N VAL A 201 -1.36 15.86 19.26
CA VAL A 201 -1.91 14.82 18.40
C VAL A 201 -1.27 13.47 18.70
N VAL A 202 0.06 13.43 18.85
CA VAL A 202 0.79 12.21 19.19
C VAL A 202 0.36 11.66 20.55
N ARG A 203 0.28 12.51 21.61
CA ARG A 203 -0.18 12.07 22.94
C ARG A 203 -1.60 11.52 22.90
N THR A 204 -2.49 12.18 22.16
CA THR A 204 -3.87 11.72 21.99
C THR A 204 -3.90 10.36 21.30
N LEU A 205 -3.20 10.22 20.18
CA LEU A 205 -3.13 8.98 19.41
C LEU A 205 -2.59 7.80 20.23
N ILE A 206 -1.52 8.02 21.00
CA ILE A 206 -0.96 7.00 21.89
C ILE A 206 -1.99 6.60 22.95
N ARG A 207 -2.65 7.56 23.59
CA ARG A 207 -3.70 7.30 24.57
C ARG A 207 -4.85 6.48 23.99
N GLU A 208 -5.30 6.80 22.78
CA GLU A 208 -6.38 6.06 22.13
C GLU A 208 -5.93 4.62 21.79
N TYR A 209 -4.68 4.42 21.35
CA TYR A 209 -4.14 3.08 21.17
C TYR A 209 -4.00 2.32 22.50
N GLU A 210 -3.65 2.99 23.60
CA GLU A 210 -3.57 2.34 24.92
C GLU A 210 -4.94 1.88 25.43
N LYS A 211 -6.03 2.56 25.09
CA LYS A 211 -7.39 2.08 25.38
C LYS A 211 -7.69 0.73 24.71
N LEU A 212 -7.19 0.54 23.50
CA LEU A 212 -7.40 -0.68 22.72
C LEU A 212 -6.41 -1.79 23.09
N LEU A 213 -5.14 -1.45 23.24
CA LEU A 213 -4.03 -2.41 23.36
C LEU A 213 -3.61 -2.68 24.81
N GLY A 214 -4.10 -1.87 25.76
CA GLY A 214 -3.56 -1.79 27.11
C GLY A 214 -2.30 -0.94 27.16
N ARG A 215 -1.76 -0.75 28.36
CA ARG A 215 -0.58 0.10 28.59
C ARG A 215 0.60 -0.33 27.74
N LEU A 216 1.14 0.61 26.97
CA LEU A 216 2.31 0.42 26.13
C LEU A 216 3.60 0.67 26.91
N GLN A 217 4.64 -0.08 26.58
CA GLN A 217 5.94 -0.02 27.24
C GLN A 217 6.90 0.83 26.41
N PRO A 218 7.30 2.03 26.86
CA PRO A 218 8.24 2.86 26.10
C PRO A 218 9.52 2.11 25.76
N ALA A 219 9.98 2.28 24.54
CA ALA A 219 11.21 1.67 24.02
C ALA A 219 11.95 2.64 23.09
N GLU A 220 13.26 2.51 23.05
CA GLU A 220 14.13 3.28 22.18
C GLU A 220 14.73 2.39 21.08
N MET A 221 15.16 3.02 19.99
CA MET A 221 15.84 2.31 18.92
C MET A 221 17.25 1.90 19.38
N ASP A 222 17.45 0.62 19.58
CA ASP A 222 18.75 0.04 19.89
C ASP A 222 19.62 -0.18 18.63
N ASN A 223 20.88 -0.51 18.83
CA ASN A 223 21.83 -0.77 17.73
C ASN A 223 21.39 -1.95 16.85
N ARG A 224 20.68 -2.95 17.39
CA ARG A 224 20.19 -4.11 16.63
C ARG A 224 19.10 -3.70 15.65
N LEU A 225 18.17 -2.86 16.10
CA LEU A 225 17.11 -2.34 15.26
C LEU A 225 17.67 -1.45 14.15
N VAL A 226 18.61 -0.54 14.49
CA VAL A 226 19.26 0.34 13.52
C VAL A 226 20.04 -0.46 12.47
N GLU A 227 20.78 -1.48 12.87
CA GLU A 227 21.50 -2.33 11.92
C GLU A 227 20.57 -3.17 11.03
N ARG A 228 19.46 -3.64 11.61
CA ARG A 228 18.41 -4.33 10.84
C ARG A 228 17.80 -3.41 9.79
N MET A 229 17.51 -2.17 10.15
CA MET A 229 17.01 -1.15 9.22
C MET A 229 18.00 -0.88 8.08
N ARG A 230 19.30 -0.73 8.38
CA ARG A 230 20.36 -0.54 7.37
C ARG A 230 20.46 -1.71 6.38
N THR A 231 20.33 -2.92 6.90
CA THR A 231 20.33 -4.13 6.06
C THR A 231 19.14 -4.16 5.11
N LEU A 232 17.97 -3.78 5.62
CA LEU A 232 16.74 -3.71 4.82
C LEU A 232 16.79 -2.56 3.81
N GLU A 233 17.38 -1.43 4.16
CA GLU A 233 17.52 -0.29 3.27
C GLU A 233 18.21 -0.69 1.95
N LYS A 234 19.33 -1.41 2.03
CA LYS A 234 20.06 -1.93 0.86
C LYS A 234 19.16 -2.78 -0.06
N ARG A 235 18.32 -3.63 0.53
CA ARG A 235 17.37 -4.47 -0.21
C ARG A 235 16.26 -3.64 -0.84
N PHE A 236 15.66 -2.74 -0.07
CA PHE A 236 14.45 -2.01 -0.46
C PHE A 236 14.73 -0.88 -1.45
N THR A 237 15.98 -0.44 -1.54
CA THR A 237 16.46 0.51 -2.56
C THR A 237 17.08 -0.17 -3.77
N SER A 238 17.20 -1.51 -3.79
CA SER A 238 17.70 -2.21 -4.97
C SER A 238 16.71 -2.22 -6.12
N ASP A 239 17.21 -2.09 -7.36
CA ASP A 239 16.37 -2.16 -8.57
C ASP A 239 15.54 -3.45 -8.62
N GLN A 240 16.11 -4.57 -8.17
CA GLN A 240 15.40 -5.85 -8.12
C GLN A 240 14.11 -5.77 -7.28
N PHE A 241 14.12 -5.04 -6.18
CA PHE A 241 12.96 -4.90 -5.31
C PHE A 241 12.05 -3.76 -5.75
N LEU A 242 12.61 -2.61 -6.14
CA LEU A 242 11.84 -1.46 -6.58
C LEU A 242 10.99 -1.77 -7.82
N TYR A 243 11.58 -2.45 -8.82
CA TYR A 243 10.94 -2.77 -10.10
C TYR A 243 10.43 -4.21 -10.19
N LYS A 244 10.23 -4.90 -9.06
CA LYS A 244 9.84 -6.33 -9.06
C LYS A 244 8.54 -6.64 -9.81
N LYS A 245 7.63 -5.68 -9.93
CA LYS A 245 6.36 -5.79 -10.65
C LYS A 245 6.34 -5.06 -12.00
N THR A 246 7.44 -4.41 -12.35
CA THR A 246 7.60 -3.80 -13.68
C THR A 246 7.93 -4.87 -14.70
N PRO A 247 7.12 -5.05 -15.75
CA PRO A 247 7.38 -6.04 -16.78
C PRO A 247 8.72 -5.74 -17.49
N ARG A 248 9.64 -6.69 -17.42
CA ARG A 248 10.89 -6.59 -18.18
C ARG A 248 10.61 -7.06 -19.60
N LYS A 249 10.54 -6.14 -20.55
CA LYS A 249 10.55 -6.50 -22.00
C LYS A 249 11.91 -7.13 -22.31
N PRO A 250 11.98 -8.39 -22.79
CA PRO A 250 13.23 -8.96 -23.25
C PRO A 250 13.74 -8.13 -24.43
N LYS A 251 14.88 -7.45 -24.31
CA LYS A 251 15.48 -6.75 -25.43
C LYS A 251 15.84 -7.78 -26.51
N GLY A 252 15.27 -7.62 -27.70
CA GLY A 252 15.69 -8.36 -28.90
C GLY A 252 15.10 -9.76 -29.10
N VAL A 253 14.05 -10.16 -28.37
CA VAL A 253 13.37 -11.42 -28.65
C VAL A 253 12.37 -11.19 -29.78
N LYS A 254 12.60 -11.81 -30.95
CA LYS A 254 11.57 -11.99 -31.98
C LYS A 254 10.43 -12.77 -31.31
N ILE A 255 9.24 -12.19 -31.25
CA ILE A 255 8.03 -12.87 -30.80
C ILE A 255 7.83 -14.05 -31.75
N LYS A 256 7.81 -15.28 -31.22
CA LYS A 256 7.49 -16.47 -32.01
C LYS A 256 6.11 -16.28 -32.61
N GLY A 257 5.93 -16.62 -33.89
CA GLY A 257 4.61 -16.59 -34.50
C GLY A 257 3.58 -17.37 -33.65
N GLY A 258 2.48 -16.71 -33.29
CA GLY A 258 1.42 -17.26 -32.45
C GLY A 258 1.47 -16.92 -30.96
N LEU A 259 2.45 -16.12 -30.50
CA LEU A 259 2.49 -15.55 -29.16
C LEU A 259 1.90 -14.12 -29.22
N GLU A 260 0.91 -13.85 -28.40
CA GLU A 260 0.28 -12.53 -28.22
C GLU A 260 0.62 -11.98 -26.86
N ILE A 261 1.04 -10.71 -26.78
CA ILE A 261 1.14 -9.98 -25.52
C ILE A 261 -0.13 -9.14 -25.37
N ARG A 262 -0.78 -9.25 -24.23
CA ARG A 262 -2.02 -8.55 -23.93
C ARG A 262 -1.89 -7.76 -22.64
N TYR A 263 -2.59 -6.64 -22.54
CA TYR A 263 -2.59 -5.75 -21.38
C TYR A 263 -4.01 -5.55 -20.88
N GLY A 264 -4.28 -5.94 -19.66
CA GLY A 264 -5.57 -5.79 -19.01
C GLY A 264 -5.54 -4.74 -17.92
N ILE A 265 -6.69 -4.10 -17.72
CA ILE A 265 -6.93 -3.19 -16.61
C ILE A 265 -8.39 -3.30 -16.18
N HIS A 266 -8.60 -3.45 -14.88
CA HIS A 266 -9.92 -3.43 -14.28
C HIS A 266 -9.90 -2.64 -12.97
N LYS A 267 -10.95 -1.83 -12.72
CA LYS A 267 -11.14 -1.11 -11.47
C LYS A 267 -12.10 -1.87 -10.60
N ALA A 268 -11.57 -2.63 -9.64
CA ALA A 268 -12.35 -3.24 -8.57
C ALA A 268 -12.64 -2.22 -7.45
N LYS A 269 -13.52 -2.58 -6.52
CA LYS A 269 -13.81 -1.77 -5.33
C LYS A 269 -12.56 -1.54 -4.47
N GLY A 270 -11.72 -2.57 -4.29
CA GLY A 270 -10.50 -2.56 -3.49
C GLY A 270 -9.24 -2.07 -4.23
N GLY A 271 -9.34 -1.61 -5.48
CA GLY A 271 -8.19 -1.08 -6.20
C GLY A 271 -8.21 -1.37 -7.70
N VAL A 272 -7.20 -0.88 -8.41
CA VAL A 272 -6.96 -1.17 -9.82
C VAL A 272 -6.17 -2.47 -9.93
N ILE A 273 -6.62 -3.37 -10.78
CA ILE A 273 -5.91 -4.58 -11.21
C ILE A 273 -5.37 -4.33 -12.61
N ARG A 274 -4.09 -4.57 -12.81
CA ARG A 274 -3.42 -4.53 -14.11
C ARG A 274 -2.82 -5.90 -14.38
N THR A 275 -2.97 -6.36 -15.59
CA THR A 275 -2.43 -7.63 -16.03
C THR A 275 -1.58 -7.47 -17.28
N VAL A 276 -0.59 -8.33 -17.44
CA VAL A 276 0.20 -8.46 -18.66
C VAL A 276 0.30 -9.95 -18.94
N GLU A 277 -0.32 -10.43 -20.03
CA GLU A 277 -0.37 -11.82 -20.40
C GLU A 277 0.44 -12.09 -21.67
N GLU A 278 1.16 -13.19 -21.65
CA GLU A 278 1.65 -13.87 -22.84
C GLU A 278 0.67 -15.01 -23.16
N VAL A 279 -0.08 -14.87 -24.25
CA VAL A 279 -1.07 -15.88 -24.69
C VAL A 279 -0.54 -16.61 -25.92
N GLU A 280 -0.47 -17.94 -25.87
CA GLU A 280 -0.08 -18.80 -26.97
C GLU A 280 -1.15 -19.89 -27.17
N ARG A 281 -1.64 -20.05 -28.43
CA ARG A 281 -2.65 -21.08 -28.78
C ARG A 281 -3.88 -21.04 -27.87
N LYS A 282 -4.39 -19.86 -27.54
CA LYS A 282 -5.52 -19.60 -26.63
C LYS A 282 -5.28 -20.06 -25.19
N SER A 283 -4.05 -20.19 -24.76
CA SER A 283 -3.71 -20.50 -23.37
C SER A 283 -2.76 -19.46 -22.79
N ILE A 284 -2.89 -19.19 -21.50
CA ILE A 284 -1.98 -18.28 -20.76
C ILE A 284 -0.62 -18.98 -20.62
N ASN A 285 0.39 -18.49 -21.33
CA ASN A 285 1.76 -18.98 -21.18
C ASN A 285 2.44 -18.38 -19.96
N LYS A 286 2.21 -17.07 -19.76
CA LYS A 286 2.70 -16.32 -18.61
C LYS A 286 1.77 -15.18 -18.30
N ILE A 287 1.66 -14.83 -17.03
CA ILE A 287 0.90 -13.67 -16.57
C ILE A 287 1.67 -12.94 -15.47
N GLY A 288 1.60 -11.62 -15.49
CA GLY A 288 2.02 -10.75 -14.41
C GLY A 288 0.84 -9.91 -13.94
N ILE A 289 0.61 -9.89 -12.63
CA ILE A 289 -0.47 -9.14 -11.99
C ILE A 289 0.13 -8.05 -11.11
N SER A 290 -0.35 -6.83 -11.29
CA SER A 290 0.06 -5.65 -10.51
C SER A 290 -1.14 -4.76 -10.20
N GLY A 291 -0.99 -3.83 -9.25
CA GLY A 291 -2.05 -2.89 -8.91
C GLY A 291 -1.93 -2.30 -7.51
N ASP A 292 -2.93 -1.50 -7.14
CA ASP A 292 -2.99 -0.81 -5.85
C ASP A 292 -3.95 -1.48 -4.84
N PHE A 293 -4.25 -2.74 -5.07
CA PHE A 293 -5.09 -3.56 -4.20
C PHE A 293 -4.33 -4.15 -3.01
N GLN A 294 -5.09 -4.75 -2.09
CA GLN A 294 -4.60 -5.57 -0.96
C GLN A 294 -4.79 -7.05 -1.31
N PHE A 295 -3.83 -7.91 -0.93
CA PHE A 295 -3.89 -9.35 -1.20
C PHE A 295 -3.06 -10.10 -0.14
N TYR A 296 -3.68 -11.07 0.53
CA TYR A 296 -3.08 -11.80 1.64
C TYR A 296 -3.34 -13.31 1.53
N PRO A 297 -2.32 -14.13 1.79
CA PRO A 297 -0.91 -13.76 1.97
C PRO A 297 -0.33 -13.09 0.72
N LYS A 298 0.60 -12.12 0.92
CA LYS A 298 1.12 -11.35 -0.23
C LYS A 298 1.96 -12.16 -1.21
N GLU A 299 2.61 -13.22 -0.74
CA GLU A 299 3.42 -14.12 -1.57
C GLU A 299 2.56 -14.95 -2.52
N ASP A 300 1.30 -15.22 -2.16
CA ASP A 300 0.41 -16.08 -2.93
C ASP A 300 -0.06 -15.43 -4.24
N LEU A 301 0.10 -14.12 -4.41
CA LEU A 301 -0.15 -13.53 -5.74
C LEU A 301 0.81 -14.09 -6.80
N ALA A 302 2.07 -14.35 -6.44
CA ALA A 302 3.02 -14.97 -7.35
C ALA A 302 2.68 -16.45 -7.62
N SER A 303 2.11 -17.13 -6.63
CA SER A 303 1.60 -18.52 -6.78
C SER A 303 0.39 -18.54 -7.71
N LEU A 304 -0.53 -17.59 -7.58
CA LEU A 304 -1.67 -17.44 -8.50
C LEU A 304 -1.20 -17.19 -9.94
N GLU A 305 -0.20 -16.30 -10.14
CA GLU A 305 0.41 -16.08 -11.47
C GLU A 305 0.98 -17.37 -12.08
N LEU A 306 1.53 -18.27 -11.25
CA LEU A 306 2.02 -19.59 -11.69
C LEU A 306 0.89 -20.57 -11.98
N GLU A 307 -0.13 -20.62 -11.13
CA GLU A 307 -1.30 -21.49 -11.27
C GLU A 307 -2.11 -21.19 -12.53
N LEU A 308 -2.17 -19.94 -12.96
CA LEU A 308 -2.87 -19.52 -14.17
C LEU A 308 -2.15 -19.92 -15.46
N ARG A 309 -0.90 -20.38 -15.40
CA ARG A 309 -0.19 -20.88 -16.59
C ARG A 309 -0.88 -22.10 -17.16
N ARG A 310 -0.94 -22.18 -18.49
CA ARG A 310 -1.61 -23.22 -19.27
C ARG A 310 -3.12 -23.28 -19.11
N THR A 311 -3.72 -22.31 -18.40
CA THR A 311 -5.18 -22.17 -18.37
C THR A 311 -5.64 -21.64 -19.73
N GLU A 312 -6.70 -22.22 -20.26
CA GLU A 312 -7.33 -21.73 -21.48
C GLU A 312 -7.84 -20.30 -21.25
N PHE A 313 -7.65 -19.43 -22.25
CA PHE A 313 -8.04 -18.02 -22.17
C PHE A 313 -9.54 -17.89 -22.40
N GLU A 314 -10.32 -18.48 -21.49
CA GLU A 314 -11.78 -18.52 -21.47
C GLU A 314 -12.29 -18.17 -20.07
N GLU A 315 -13.42 -17.45 -20.01
CA GLU A 315 -13.96 -16.88 -18.76
C GLU A 315 -14.16 -17.93 -17.68
N GLU A 316 -14.88 -19.00 -18.00
CA GLU A 316 -15.19 -20.05 -17.05
C GLU A 316 -13.92 -20.72 -16.51
N LYS A 317 -12.95 -21.00 -17.38
CA LYS A 317 -11.68 -21.66 -16.99
C LYS A 317 -10.83 -20.78 -16.09
N VAL A 318 -10.70 -19.48 -16.43
CA VAL A 318 -9.92 -18.52 -15.65
C VAL A 318 -10.60 -18.26 -14.30
N CYS A 319 -11.91 -17.99 -14.29
CA CYS A 319 -12.67 -17.71 -13.08
C CYS A 319 -12.63 -18.88 -12.10
N ASN A 320 -12.95 -20.09 -12.55
CA ASN A 320 -12.94 -21.29 -11.72
C ASN A 320 -11.55 -21.54 -11.11
N LYS A 321 -10.48 -21.32 -11.89
CA LYS A 321 -9.10 -21.49 -11.40
C LYS A 321 -8.78 -20.51 -10.29
N ILE A 322 -9.18 -19.23 -10.43
CA ILE A 322 -8.94 -18.21 -9.41
C ILE A 322 -9.79 -18.47 -8.17
N GLN A 323 -11.06 -18.86 -8.32
CA GLN A 323 -11.93 -19.21 -7.19
C GLN A 323 -11.35 -20.37 -6.38
N GLN A 324 -10.95 -21.46 -7.03
CA GLN A 324 -10.31 -22.60 -6.37
C GLN A 324 -9.03 -22.18 -5.62
N PHE A 325 -8.22 -21.30 -6.23
CA PHE A 325 -7.03 -20.77 -5.58
C PHE A 325 -7.36 -19.96 -4.32
N TYR A 326 -8.37 -19.08 -4.39
CA TYR A 326 -8.82 -18.29 -3.23
C TYR A 326 -9.25 -19.18 -2.06
N GLU A 327 -9.99 -20.23 -2.34
CA GLU A 327 -10.44 -21.19 -1.32
C GLU A 327 -9.27 -21.99 -0.74
N ALA A 328 -8.43 -22.57 -1.59
CA ALA A 328 -7.31 -23.42 -1.17
C ALA A 328 -6.28 -22.66 -0.33
N HIS A 329 -5.98 -21.43 -0.70
CA HIS A 329 -5.01 -20.56 -0.03
C HIS A 329 -5.62 -19.63 1.02
N ARG A 330 -6.96 -19.64 1.19
CA ARG A 330 -7.69 -18.75 2.10
C ARG A 330 -7.35 -17.27 1.87
N ILE A 331 -7.35 -16.89 0.60
CA ILE A 331 -6.98 -15.54 0.19
C ILE A 331 -7.94 -14.51 0.80
N GLN A 332 -7.37 -13.43 1.32
CA GLN A 332 -8.09 -12.25 1.78
C GLN A 332 -7.67 -11.06 0.92
N ALA A 333 -8.57 -10.56 0.10
CA ALA A 333 -8.33 -9.40 -0.76
C ALA A 333 -9.53 -8.44 -0.61
N PRO A 334 -9.49 -7.52 0.38
CA PRO A 334 -10.59 -6.59 0.63
C PRO A 334 -11.00 -5.82 -0.63
N GLY A 335 -12.28 -5.92 -1.00
CA GLY A 335 -12.83 -5.25 -2.18
C GLY A 335 -12.34 -5.78 -3.54
N VAL A 336 -11.70 -6.96 -3.58
CA VAL A 336 -11.25 -7.60 -4.82
C VAL A 336 -11.65 -9.07 -4.83
N MET A 337 -12.50 -9.42 -5.77
CA MET A 337 -13.04 -10.76 -5.93
C MET A 337 -12.34 -11.52 -7.07
N PRO A 338 -12.44 -12.85 -7.14
CA PRO A 338 -11.93 -13.63 -8.26
C PRO A 338 -12.39 -13.15 -9.64
N GLU A 339 -13.63 -12.68 -9.72
CA GLU A 339 -14.25 -12.14 -10.93
C GLU A 339 -13.58 -10.85 -11.41
N ASP A 340 -13.05 -10.04 -10.48
CA ASP A 340 -12.32 -8.81 -10.82
C ASP A 340 -11.00 -9.12 -11.54
N PHE A 341 -10.26 -10.14 -11.07
CA PHE A 341 -9.06 -10.63 -11.77
C PHE A 341 -9.41 -11.24 -13.12
N THR A 342 -10.48 -12.04 -13.17
CA THR A 342 -10.99 -12.64 -14.41
C THR A 342 -11.32 -11.56 -15.43
N THR A 343 -12.02 -10.52 -15.00
CA THR A 343 -12.37 -9.38 -15.85
C THR A 343 -11.12 -8.66 -16.37
N ALA A 344 -10.13 -8.39 -15.50
CA ALA A 344 -8.87 -7.77 -15.90
C ALA A 344 -8.14 -8.60 -16.98
N ILE A 345 -8.09 -9.91 -16.82
CA ILE A 345 -7.42 -10.83 -17.74
C ILE A 345 -8.14 -10.89 -19.09
N LEU A 346 -9.45 -11.09 -19.09
CA LEU A 346 -10.20 -11.32 -20.32
C LEU A 346 -10.50 -10.05 -21.12
N GLN A 347 -10.59 -8.90 -20.47
CA GLN A 347 -10.71 -7.61 -21.14
C GLN A 347 -9.36 -7.08 -21.67
N SER A 348 -8.28 -7.85 -21.49
CA SER A 348 -6.97 -7.47 -21.98
C SER A 348 -6.96 -7.30 -23.50
N GLN A 349 -6.32 -6.23 -23.96
CA GLN A 349 -6.17 -5.90 -25.38
C GLN A 349 -4.75 -6.21 -25.83
N ARG A 350 -4.56 -6.46 -27.14
CA ARG A 350 -3.24 -6.55 -27.75
C ARG A 350 -2.51 -5.22 -27.61
N ASP A 351 -1.18 -5.25 -27.55
CA ASP A 351 -0.38 -4.04 -27.53
C ASP A 351 -0.64 -3.26 -28.85
N PRO A 352 -1.13 -2.01 -28.76
CA PRO A 352 -1.37 -1.20 -29.98
C PRO A 352 -0.09 -0.84 -30.76
N SER A 353 1.10 -1.18 -30.22
CA SER A 353 2.39 -1.00 -30.90
C SER A 353 2.85 -2.23 -31.70
N GLU A 354 2.08 -3.30 -31.76
CA GLU A 354 2.22 -4.45 -32.65
C GLU A 354 1.14 -4.38 -33.75
#